data_bf54dfc9b51707f62be9ab15b8f1e134
#
_entry.id   bf54dfc9b51707f62be9ab15b8f1e134
#
_cell.length_a   1.000
_cell.length_b   1.000
_cell.length_c   1.000
_cell.angle_alpha   90.00
_cell.angle_beta   90.00
_cell.angle_gamma   90.00
#
_symmetry.space_group_name_H-M   'P 1'
#
loop_
_entity.id
_entity.type
_entity.pdbx_description
1 polymer ?
#
loop_
_entity_poly.entity_id
_entity_poly.type
_entity_poly.pdbx_seq_one_letter_code
_entity_poly.pdbx_strand_id
1 'polypeptide(L)'
;MAQLVWDDTGKKKYTLGIHKVALFVSDPNAATGYAAGVAWDGVSAVNESPSGAEATDIYANDAKYGTFRSAEQFGFTIEAYTSPKEFDVCDGAAEIGNGVVVRQQTRRPFGLAYMNTVGNDTMGMDYSEELHLVYNATCSPSDVNHETVNESPDVSPLSWECSTTSVNVPGFKPASHIIFKKEEMDATAWNTLFTTVYGGQSSDPTLPTPATIVSTYGTQYTYTALSTEPSDWETAYYTKYYTKYGDVYTLIPQQDSAPTFVANQYYKRTTA
;
A
#
# COMPACT_ATOMS: atom_id res chain seq x y z
N MET A 1 9.35 -17.85 -31.90
CA MET A 1 9.75 -16.67 -31.08
C MET A 1 8.74 -15.58 -31.36
N ALA A 2 8.13 -15.00 -30.32
CA ALA A 2 7.20 -13.89 -30.49
C ALA A 2 8.01 -12.61 -30.73
N GLN A 3 7.65 -11.86 -31.77
CA GLN A 3 8.22 -10.55 -32.06
C GLN A 3 7.63 -9.52 -31.07
N LEU A 4 8.45 -8.59 -30.59
CA LEU A 4 7.96 -7.48 -29.78
C LEU A 4 7.09 -6.56 -30.63
N VAL A 5 5.95 -6.17 -30.09
CA VAL A 5 5.01 -5.22 -30.71
C VAL A 5 4.85 -4.04 -29.78
N TRP A 6 4.99 -2.83 -30.32
CA TRP A 6 4.83 -1.58 -29.58
C TRP A 6 3.54 -0.88 -30.06
N ASP A 7 3.03 -0.01 -29.21
CA ASP A 7 1.88 0.84 -29.52
C ASP A 7 0.58 0.10 -29.89
N ASP A 8 0.40 -1.11 -29.35
CA ASP A 8 -0.86 -1.85 -29.49
C ASP A 8 -2.05 -1.00 -29.05
N THR A 9 -3.11 -1.03 -29.83
CA THR A 9 -4.38 -0.38 -29.50
C THR A 9 -4.96 -0.98 -28.20
N GLY A 10 -5.38 -0.13 -27.28
CA GLY A 10 -5.90 -0.52 -25.97
C GLY A 10 -4.84 -0.75 -24.88
N LYS A 11 -3.54 -0.73 -25.24
CA LYS A 11 -2.45 -0.92 -24.28
C LYS A 11 -1.75 0.38 -23.84
N LYS A 12 -2.10 1.52 -24.45
CA LYS A 12 -1.54 2.83 -24.09
C LYS A 12 -2.29 3.36 -22.88
N LYS A 13 -1.77 3.09 -21.67
CA LYS A 13 -2.39 3.44 -20.41
C LYS A 13 -1.78 4.71 -19.83
N TYR A 14 -2.57 5.45 -19.08
CA TYR A 14 -2.16 6.61 -18.32
C TYR A 14 -2.98 6.71 -17.03
N THR A 15 -2.36 7.21 -15.97
CA THR A 15 -3.02 7.43 -14.68
C THR A 15 -3.27 8.92 -14.48
N LEU A 16 -4.45 9.28 -14.02
CA LEU A 16 -4.83 10.67 -13.77
C LEU A 16 -5.87 10.79 -12.66
N GLY A 17 -5.93 11.98 -12.09
CA GLY A 17 -6.91 12.33 -11.06
C GLY A 17 -6.69 11.60 -9.74
N ILE A 18 -7.31 12.13 -8.73
CA ILE A 18 -7.44 11.52 -7.41
C ILE A 18 -8.88 11.68 -6.94
N HIS A 19 -9.44 10.66 -6.34
CA HIS A 19 -10.81 10.70 -5.81
C HIS A 19 -10.98 9.69 -4.68
N LYS A 20 -12.10 9.80 -3.95
CA LYS A 20 -12.47 8.89 -2.85
C LYS A 20 -11.36 8.74 -1.81
N VAL A 21 -10.82 9.86 -1.37
CA VAL A 21 -9.82 9.82 -0.30
C VAL A 21 -10.51 9.54 1.04
N ALA A 22 -9.97 8.59 1.80
CA ALA A 22 -10.47 8.23 3.13
C ALA A 22 -9.32 8.18 4.14
N LEU A 23 -9.55 8.77 5.29
CA LEU A 23 -8.65 8.81 6.44
C LEU A 23 -9.02 7.71 7.43
N PHE A 24 -8.03 7.02 7.96
CA PHE A 24 -8.15 6.02 9.03
C PHE A 24 -7.19 6.38 10.16
N VAL A 25 -7.70 6.97 11.23
CA VAL A 25 -6.86 7.33 12.38
C VAL A 25 -6.45 6.08 13.15
N SER A 26 -5.18 5.97 13.54
CA SER A 26 -4.70 4.83 14.35
C SER A 26 -5.46 4.71 15.66
N ASP A 27 -6.00 3.53 15.93
CA ASP A 27 -6.67 3.19 17.18
C ASP A 27 -6.18 1.80 17.66
N PRO A 28 -5.36 1.76 18.70
CA PRO A 28 -4.85 0.49 19.25
C PRO A 28 -5.93 -0.46 19.79
N ASN A 29 -7.15 0.03 20.02
CA ASN A 29 -8.26 -0.79 20.51
C ASN A 29 -9.07 -1.40 19.36
N ALA A 30 -8.92 -0.91 18.16
CA ALA A 30 -9.59 -1.46 16.98
C ALA A 30 -8.89 -2.75 16.48
N ALA A 31 -9.67 -3.71 15.98
CA ALA A 31 -9.16 -4.99 15.50
C ALA A 31 -8.14 -4.85 14.34
N THR A 32 -8.28 -3.83 13.53
CA THR A 32 -7.35 -3.53 12.42
C THR A 32 -6.23 -2.57 12.81
N GLY A 33 -6.25 -2.02 14.03
CA GLY A 33 -5.34 -0.97 14.50
C GLY A 33 -5.74 0.44 14.04
N TYR A 34 -6.91 0.58 13.39
CA TYR A 34 -7.43 1.85 12.87
C TYR A 34 -8.91 2.00 13.23
N ALA A 35 -9.32 3.22 13.53
CA ALA A 35 -10.72 3.61 13.66
C ALA A 35 -11.45 3.49 12.31
N ALA A 36 -12.77 3.55 12.34
CA ALA A 36 -13.58 3.59 11.11
C ALA A 36 -13.15 4.74 10.21
N GLY A 37 -13.15 4.51 8.91
CA GLY A 37 -12.71 5.48 7.91
C GLY A 37 -13.63 6.70 7.84
N VAL A 38 -13.04 7.85 7.58
CA VAL A 38 -13.73 9.12 7.36
C VAL A 38 -13.37 9.65 5.97
N ALA A 39 -14.38 10.08 5.22
CA ALA A 39 -14.16 10.69 3.92
C ALA A 39 -13.36 12.00 4.06
N TRP A 40 -12.35 12.18 3.21
CA TRP A 40 -11.60 13.42 3.15
C TRP A 40 -11.93 14.15 1.86
N ASP A 41 -12.82 15.11 1.98
CA ASP A 41 -13.24 15.95 0.86
C ASP A 41 -12.24 17.09 0.60
N GLY A 42 -12.18 17.54 -0.65
CA GLY A 42 -11.35 18.67 -1.04
C GLY A 42 -9.86 18.36 -1.21
N VAL A 43 -9.47 17.10 -1.26
CA VAL A 43 -8.10 16.69 -1.61
C VAL A 43 -7.87 16.98 -3.10
N SER A 44 -6.86 17.79 -3.39
CA SER A 44 -6.46 18.16 -4.75
C SER A 44 -5.34 17.29 -5.29
N ALA A 45 -4.44 16.83 -4.42
CA ALA A 45 -3.33 15.94 -4.81
C ALA A 45 -2.85 15.07 -3.64
N VAL A 46 -2.34 13.90 -3.99
CA VAL A 46 -1.44 13.08 -3.16
C VAL A 46 -0.19 12.82 -4.00
N ASN A 47 0.90 13.47 -3.62
CA ASN A 47 2.16 13.40 -4.35
C ASN A 47 3.08 12.39 -3.66
N GLU A 48 3.32 11.25 -4.28
CA GLU A 48 4.21 10.22 -3.75
C GLU A 48 5.66 10.66 -3.87
N SER A 49 6.42 10.53 -2.80
CA SER A 49 7.84 10.91 -2.71
C SER A 49 8.65 9.85 -1.97
N PRO A 50 8.82 8.63 -2.57
CA PRO A 50 9.63 7.59 -1.97
C PRO A 50 11.09 8.06 -1.81
N SER A 51 11.73 7.65 -0.72
CA SER A 51 13.11 7.98 -0.40
C SER A 51 13.88 6.73 0.03
N GLY A 52 15.22 6.85 0.13
CA GLY A 52 16.06 5.70 0.45
C GLY A 52 16.42 4.86 -0.78
N ALA A 53 16.77 3.62 -0.58
CA ALA A 53 17.28 2.68 -1.60
C ALA A 53 18.54 3.20 -2.37
N GLU A 54 19.21 4.21 -1.85
CA GLU A 54 20.44 4.72 -2.42
C GLU A 54 21.56 3.69 -2.33
N ALA A 55 22.33 3.61 -3.41
CA ALA A 55 23.45 2.70 -3.51
C ALA A 55 24.69 3.30 -2.86
N THR A 56 25.23 2.62 -1.85
CA THR A 56 26.53 2.96 -1.25
C THR A 56 27.56 1.92 -1.68
N ASP A 57 28.59 2.38 -2.37
CA ASP A 57 29.69 1.53 -2.81
C ASP A 57 30.76 1.41 -1.72
N ILE A 58 31.18 0.19 -1.46
CA ILE A 58 32.29 -0.10 -0.56
C ILE A 58 33.48 -0.54 -1.38
N TYR A 59 34.64 0.03 -1.06
CA TYR A 59 35.91 -0.25 -1.72
C TYR A 59 36.87 -0.99 -0.76
N ALA A 60 37.57 -1.99 -1.28
CA ALA A 60 38.64 -2.70 -0.59
C ALA A 60 39.74 -3.08 -1.61
N ASN A 61 40.99 -3.05 -1.20
CA ASN A 61 42.15 -3.35 -2.07
C ASN A 61 42.14 -2.56 -3.40
N ASP A 62 41.82 -1.26 -3.35
CA ASP A 62 41.70 -0.35 -4.49
C ASP A 62 40.71 -0.75 -5.57
N ALA A 63 39.75 -1.64 -5.22
CA ALA A 63 38.67 -2.08 -6.10
C ALA A 63 37.31 -1.98 -5.41
N LYS A 64 36.26 -1.83 -6.20
CA LYS A 64 34.88 -1.87 -5.70
C LYS A 64 34.58 -3.25 -5.15
N TYR A 65 34.42 -3.34 -3.82
CA TYR A 65 34.15 -4.58 -3.11
C TYR A 65 32.67 -4.99 -3.16
N GLY A 66 31.77 -4.01 -3.13
CA GLY A 66 30.32 -4.26 -3.19
C GLY A 66 29.50 -2.98 -3.20
N THR A 67 28.23 -3.14 -3.51
CA THR A 67 27.23 -2.06 -3.44
C THR A 67 26.13 -2.48 -2.47
N PHE A 68 25.87 -1.64 -1.48
CA PHE A 68 24.80 -1.83 -0.51
C PHE A 68 23.69 -0.82 -0.76
N ARG A 69 22.44 -1.23 -0.53
CA ARG A 69 21.28 -0.34 -0.63
C ARG A 69 20.54 -0.29 0.69
N SER A 70 20.17 0.91 1.13
CA SER A 70 19.29 1.11 2.27
C SER A 70 17.87 0.62 1.94
N ALA A 71 17.04 0.44 2.96
CA ALA A 71 15.63 0.18 2.75
C ALA A 71 14.94 1.41 2.15
N GLU A 72 14.02 1.19 1.21
CA GLU A 72 13.14 2.23 0.71
C GLU A 72 12.13 2.64 1.79
N GLN A 73 11.85 3.93 1.87
CA GLN A 73 10.82 4.50 2.72
C GLN A 73 9.80 5.23 1.85
N PHE A 74 8.55 4.91 2.04
CA PHE A 74 7.46 5.59 1.36
C PHE A 74 7.14 6.90 2.07
N GLY A 75 7.17 7.99 1.34
CA GLY A 75 6.74 9.32 1.76
C GLY A 75 5.74 9.87 0.76
N PHE A 76 4.93 10.82 1.18
CA PHE A 76 3.96 11.49 0.31
C PHE A 76 3.55 12.84 0.88
N THR A 77 3.04 13.70 0.01
CA THR A 77 2.46 14.99 0.41
C THR A 77 0.98 15.00 0.06
N ILE A 78 0.14 15.36 1.01
CA ILE A 78 -1.30 15.58 0.80
C ILE A 78 -1.50 17.07 0.56
N GLU A 79 -2.19 17.42 -0.51
CA GLU A 79 -2.68 18.78 -0.77
C GLU A 79 -4.21 18.78 -0.76
N ALA A 80 -4.81 19.64 0.06
CA ALA A 80 -6.26 19.72 0.16
C ALA A 80 -6.72 21.12 0.56
N TYR A 81 -7.95 21.49 0.20
CA TYR A 81 -8.56 22.75 0.61
C TYR A 81 -9.16 22.69 2.01
N THR A 82 -9.38 21.49 2.54
CA THR A 82 -9.93 21.27 3.89
C THR A 82 -9.40 19.95 4.47
N SER A 83 -9.57 19.77 5.77
CA SER A 83 -9.29 18.50 6.45
C SER A 83 -10.49 18.08 7.31
N PRO A 84 -10.77 16.78 7.43
CA PRO A 84 -11.77 16.29 8.37
C PRO A 84 -11.32 16.53 9.81
N LYS A 85 -12.29 16.71 10.73
CA LYS A 85 -12.00 16.96 12.15
C LYS A 85 -11.16 15.86 12.79
N GLU A 86 -11.36 14.63 12.36
CA GLU A 86 -10.61 13.46 12.82
C GLU A 86 -9.11 13.54 12.48
N PHE A 87 -8.74 14.35 11.49
CA PHE A 87 -7.33 14.58 11.14
C PHE A 87 -6.61 15.50 12.13
N ASP A 88 -7.32 16.31 12.92
CA ASP A 88 -6.72 17.23 13.88
C ASP A 88 -5.71 16.54 14.80
N VAL A 89 -6.03 15.34 15.29
CA VAL A 89 -5.11 14.57 16.15
C VAL A 89 -3.87 14.06 15.40
N CYS A 90 -3.95 13.93 14.08
CA CYS A 90 -2.83 13.56 13.23
C CYS A 90 -1.96 14.77 12.88
N ASP A 91 -2.57 15.97 12.82
CA ASP A 91 -1.88 17.26 12.62
C ASP A 91 -1.34 17.88 13.93
N GLY A 92 -1.43 17.16 15.05
CA GLY A 92 -0.95 17.63 16.35
C GLY A 92 -1.82 18.72 16.95
N ALA A 93 -3.12 18.62 16.76
CA ALA A 93 -4.12 19.48 17.37
C ALA A 93 -5.01 18.69 18.33
N ALA A 94 -5.50 19.32 19.40
CA ALA A 94 -6.43 18.76 20.34
C ALA A 94 -7.52 19.78 20.69
N GLU A 95 -8.78 19.35 20.66
CA GLU A 95 -9.92 20.16 21.07
C GLU A 95 -10.07 20.10 22.60
N ILE A 96 -10.07 21.27 23.25
CA ILE A 96 -10.26 21.41 24.70
C ILE A 96 -11.66 21.91 25.06
N GLY A 97 -12.44 22.29 24.08
CA GLY A 97 -13.82 22.76 24.22
C GLY A 97 -14.38 23.08 22.84
N ASN A 98 -15.69 23.26 22.75
CA ASN A 98 -16.36 23.50 21.46
C ASN A 98 -15.73 24.64 20.68
N GLY A 99 -15.00 24.30 19.59
CA GLY A 99 -14.34 25.26 18.74
C GLY A 99 -13.03 25.85 19.29
N VAL A 100 -12.49 25.33 20.39
CA VAL A 100 -11.20 25.74 20.95
C VAL A 100 -10.18 24.63 20.76
N VAL A 101 -9.20 24.89 19.91
CA VAL A 101 -8.18 23.91 19.51
C VAL A 101 -6.80 24.37 19.97
N VAL A 102 -6.07 23.47 20.62
CA VAL A 102 -4.67 23.65 21.01
C VAL A 102 -3.80 22.87 20.05
N ARG A 103 -2.84 23.54 19.44
CA ARG A 103 -1.83 22.92 18.55
C ARG A 103 -0.56 22.51 19.31
N GLN A 104 0.38 21.87 18.60
CA GLN A 104 1.67 21.37 19.13
C GLN A 104 1.50 20.18 20.09
N GLN A 105 0.48 19.37 19.84
CA GLN A 105 0.24 18.14 20.59
C GLN A 105 0.92 16.95 19.91
N THR A 106 0.98 15.82 20.62
CA THR A 106 1.49 14.55 20.08
C THR A 106 0.65 14.14 18.87
N ARG A 107 1.30 13.86 17.76
CA ARG A 107 0.66 13.42 16.51
C ARG A 107 0.33 11.95 16.57
N ARG A 108 -0.84 11.58 16.11
CA ARG A 108 -1.24 10.19 15.93
C ARG A 108 -0.90 9.73 14.52
N PRO A 109 -0.40 8.49 14.35
CA PRO A 109 -0.31 7.88 13.04
C PRO A 109 -1.69 7.66 12.43
N PHE A 110 -1.74 7.56 11.11
CA PHE A 110 -2.96 7.28 10.37
C PHE A 110 -2.70 6.40 9.16
N GLY A 111 -3.76 5.82 8.61
CA GLY A 111 -3.78 5.20 7.29
C GLY A 111 -4.56 6.09 6.32
N LEU A 112 -4.26 5.96 5.04
CA LEU A 112 -4.95 6.68 3.97
C LEU A 112 -5.34 5.69 2.88
N ALA A 113 -6.55 5.83 2.35
CA ALA A 113 -6.97 5.20 1.12
C ALA A 113 -7.31 6.25 0.09
N TYR A 114 -6.90 6.08 -1.15
CA TYR A 114 -7.27 6.96 -2.26
C TYR A 114 -7.33 6.18 -3.57
N MET A 115 -8.06 6.70 -4.52
CA MET A 115 -8.20 6.10 -5.84
C MET A 115 -7.71 7.03 -6.92
N ASN A 116 -7.08 6.42 -7.93
CA ASN A 116 -6.72 7.07 -9.18
C ASN A 116 -7.52 6.47 -10.33
N THR A 117 -7.82 7.28 -11.33
CA THR A 117 -8.40 6.82 -12.59
C THR A 117 -7.30 6.37 -13.54
N VAL A 118 -7.46 5.19 -14.12
CA VAL A 118 -6.57 4.68 -15.17
C VAL A 118 -7.32 4.76 -16.49
N GLY A 119 -6.80 5.54 -17.41
CA GLY A 119 -7.34 5.64 -18.76
C GLY A 119 -6.52 4.85 -19.78
N ASN A 120 -7.11 4.60 -20.95
CA ASN A 120 -6.42 4.07 -22.11
C ASN A 120 -6.86 4.77 -23.40
N ASP A 121 -6.19 4.45 -24.49
CA ASP A 121 -6.43 5.02 -25.82
C ASP A 121 -7.75 4.60 -26.49
N THR A 122 -8.47 3.60 -25.93
CA THR A 122 -9.73 3.09 -26.50
C THR A 122 -10.96 3.46 -25.68
N MET A 123 -10.87 3.44 -24.36
CA MET A 123 -11.98 3.70 -23.44
C MET A 123 -11.86 5.06 -22.73
N GLY A 124 -10.75 5.78 -22.96
CA GLY A 124 -10.51 7.03 -22.26
C GLY A 124 -10.42 6.82 -20.75
N MET A 125 -11.08 7.67 -19.98
CA MET A 125 -11.06 7.66 -18.50
C MET A 125 -11.93 6.54 -17.87
N ASP A 126 -12.75 5.87 -18.64
CA ASP A 126 -13.66 4.81 -18.18
C ASP A 126 -13.01 3.41 -18.18
N TYR A 127 -11.69 3.35 -18.43
CA TYR A 127 -11.00 2.08 -18.57
C TYR A 127 -10.89 1.32 -17.24
N SER A 128 -10.28 1.92 -16.20
CA SER A 128 -10.04 1.26 -14.92
C SER A 128 -9.77 2.25 -13.79
N GLU A 129 -9.56 1.71 -12.59
CA GLU A 129 -9.21 2.46 -11.39
C GLU A 129 -8.10 1.72 -10.63
N GLU A 130 -7.28 2.45 -9.89
CA GLU A 130 -6.33 1.91 -8.92
C GLU A 130 -6.69 2.40 -7.52
N LEU A 131 -6.69 1.49 -6.54
CA LEU A 131 -6.89 1.79 -5.14
C LEU A 131 -5.54 1.68 -4.41
N HIS A 132 -5.16 2.74 -3.75
CA HIS A 132 -3.95 2.85 -2.94
C HIS A 132 -4.31 2.79 -1.46
N LEU A 133 -3.62 1.94 -0.71
CA LEU A 133 -3.73 1.86 0.74
C LEU A 133 -2.37 2.20 1.35
N VAL A 134 -2.34 3.22 2.20
CA VAL A 134 -1.15 3.65 2.92
C VAL A 134 -1.32 3.39 4.41
N TYR A 135 -0.28 2.86 5.04
CA TYR A 135 -0.29 2.47 6.45
C TYR A 135 0.70 3.29 7.25
N ASN A 136 0.35 3.53 8.50
CA ASN A 136 1.22 4.06 9.54
C ASN A 136 1.97 5.33 9.10
N ALA A 137 1.21 6.25 8.51
CA ALA A 137 1.70 7.56 8.09
C ALA A 137 1.68 8.55 9.26
N THR A 138 2.63 9.46 9.28
CA THR A 138 2.70 10.58 10.24
C THR A 138 3.11 11.82 9.46
N CYS A 139 2.34 12.91 9.63
CA CYS A 139 2.65 14.18 8.97
C CYS A 139 3.59 15.05 9.80
N SER A 140 4.48 15.73 9.11
CA SER A 140 5.30 16.84 9.64
C SER A 140 4.46 18.12 9.79
N PRO A 141 4.85 19.07 10.66
CA PRO A 141 4.28 20.41 10.66
C PRO A 141 4.44 21.06 9.28
N SER A 142 3.36 21.64 8.77
CA SER A 142 3.37 22.33 7.48
C SER A 142 3.15 23.81 7.64
N ASP A 143 3.66 24.59 6.71
CA ASP A 143 3.39 26.01 6.63
C ASP A 143 1.94 26.26 6.19
N VAL A 144 1.26 27.17 6.88
CA VAL A 144 -0.08 27.62 6.52
C VAL A 144 -0.01 29.12 6.26
N ASN A 145 -0.34 29.52 5.04
CA ASN A 145 -0.34 30.93 4.65
C ASN A 145 -1.75 31.54 4.84
N HIS A 146 -1.80 32.71 5.45
CA HIS A 146 -3.02 33.49 5.63
C HIS A 146 -2.85 34.83 4.94
N GLU A 147 -3.51 35.00 3.80
CA GLU A 147 -3.41 36.23 2.99
C GLU A 147 -4.70 37.00 3.00
N THR A 148 -4.59 38.31 2.75
CA THR A 148 -5.77 39.18 2.57
C THR A 148 -6.39 38.90 1.22
N VAL A 149 -7.73 38.81 1.20
CA VAL A 149 -8.50 38.68 -0.05
C VAL A 149 -8.32 39.93 -0.90
N ASN A 150 -7.92 39.76 -2.15
CA ASN A 150 -7.75 40.79 -3.16
C ASN A 150 -8.87 40.74 -4.23
N GLU A 151 -8.75 41.50 -5.30
CA GLU A 151 -9.72 41.52 -6.40
C GLU A 151 -9.84 40.21 -7.16
N SER A 152 -8.82 39.35 -7.07
CA SER A 152 -8.79 38.00 -7.65
C SER A 152 -8.54 36.99 -6.53
N PRO A 153 -9.56 36.57 -5.78
CA PRO A 153 -9.40 35.66 -4.69
C PRO A 153 -8.87 34.32 -5.18
N ASP A 154 -7.74 33.92 -4.64
CA ASP A 154 -7.12 32.60 -4.86
C ASP A 154 -7.20 31.78 -3.58
N VAL A 155 -7.51 30.50 -3.71
CA VAL A 155 -7.58 29.57 -2.58
C VAL A 155 -6.33 28.70 -2.60
N SER A 156 -5.38 29.02 -1.70
CA SER A 156 -4.20 28.19 -1.53
C SER A 156 -4.55 26.86 -0.83
N PRO A 157 -4.18 25.72 -1.37
CA PRO A 157 -4.37 24.44 -0.68
C PRO A 157 -3.50 24.37 0.57
N LEU A 158 -3.98 23.67 1.58
CA LEU A 158 -3.19 23.21 2.70
C LEU A 158 -2.29 22.05 2.21
N SER A 159 -1.10 21.94 2.76
CA SER A 159 -0.14 20.90 2.38
C SER A 159 0.42 20.20 3.62
N TRP A 160 0.48 18.88 3.60
CA TRP A 160 1.05 18.08 4.68
C TRP A 160 2.05 17.08 4.11
N GLU A 161 3.30 17.23 4.48
CA GLU A 161 4.35 16.26 4.18
C GLU A 161 4.27 15.12 5.17
N CYS A 162 4.13 13.90 4.67
CA CYS A 162 3.93 12.69 5.47
C CYS A 162 5.03 11.66 5.19
N SER A 163 5.52 11.07 6.25
CA SER A 163 6.41 9.91 6.22
C SER A 163 5.70 8.69 6.76
N THR A 164 6.14 7.51 6.37
CA THR A 164 5.53 6.26 6.82
C THR A 164 6.52 5.38 7.58
N THR A 165 6.00 4.54 8.45
CA THR A 165 6.75 3.43 9.03
C THR A 165 6.21 2.13 8.46
N SER A 166 7.09 1.33 7.86
CA SER A 166 6.70 0.07 7.22
C SER A 166 6.04 -0.88 8.22
N VAL A 167 4.97 -1.54 7.79
CA VAL A 167 4.24 -2.56 8.54
C VAL A 167 4.57 -3.95 8.00
N ASN A 168 4.41 -4.97 8.84
CA ASN A 168 4.68 -6.34 8.44
C ASN A 168 3.66 -6.81 7.39
N VAL A 169 4.17 -7.32 6.28
CA VAL A 169 3.38 -7.96 5.21
C VAL A 169 3.78 -9.43 5.16
N PRO A 170 2.91 -10.37 5.53
CA PRO A 170 3.27 -11.79 5.59
C PRO A 170 3.84 -12.30 4.27
N GLY A 171 5.03 -12.88 4.34
CA GLY A 171 5.73 -13.43 3.17
C GLY A 171 6.41 -12.43 2.25
N PHE A 172 6.35 -11.15 2.55
CA PHE A 172 7.03 -10.07 1.83
C PHE A 172 7.90 -9.23 2.76
N LYS A 173 8.69 -8.34 2.19
CA LYS A 173 9.37 -7.31 2.98
C LYS A 173 8.32 -6.37 3.58
N PRO A 174 8.58 -5.83 4.79
CA PRO A 174 7.70 -4.81 5.36
C PRO A 174 7.50 -3.65 4.38
N ALA A 175 6.25 -3.24 4.23
CA ALA A 175 5.85 -2.16 3.33
C ALA A 175 4.80 -1.27 4.01
N SER A 176 4.66 -0.05 3.54
CA SER A 176 3.64 0.89 4.03
C SER A 176 2.64 1.31 2.95
N HIS A 177 2.82 0.84 1.72
CA HIS A 177 1.97 1.17 0.58
C HIS A 177 1.61 -0.09 -0.19
N ILE A 178 0.31 -0.30 -0.45
CA ILE A 178 -0.23 -1.42 -1.21
C ILE A 178 -1.18 -0.85 -2.27
N ILE A 179 -1.02 -1.31 -3.51
CA ILE A 179 -1.83 -0.86 -4.66
C ILE A 179 -2.65 -2.04 -5.18
N PHE A 180 -3.92 -1.79 -5.45
CA PHE A 180 -4.83 -2.72 -6.11
C PHE A 180 -5.22 -2.16 -7.48
N LYS A 181 -5.05 -2.98 -8.50
CA LYS A 181 -5.39 -2.63 -9.89
C LYS A 181 -6.68 -3.33 -10.28
N LYS A 182 -7.74 -2.58 -10.46
CA LYS A 182 -9.07 -3.10 -10.80
C LYS A 182 -9.06 -3.98 -12.04
N GLU A 183 -8.26 -3.61 -13.05
CA GLU A 183 -8.17 -4.33 -14.32
C GLU A 183 -7.60 -5.76 -14.20
N GLU A 184 -6.83 -6.01 -13.12
CA GLU A 184 -6.18 -7.30 -12.87
C GLU A 184 -6.96 -8.15 -11.84
N MET A 185 -8.03 -7.60 -11.24
CA MET A 185 -8.81 -8.25 -10.21
C MET A 185 -10.13 -8.79 -10.74
N ASP A 186 -10.64 -9.85 -10.10
CA ASP A 186 -12.02 -10.29 -10.27
C ASP A 186 -13.00 -9.21 -9.78
N ALA A 187 -14.12 -9.01 -10.49
CA ALA A 187 -15.08 -7.97 -10.16
C ALA A 187 -15.70 -8.14 -8.77
N THR A 188 -15.91 -9.39 -8.31
CA THR A 188 -16.45 -9.68 -6.98
C THR A 188 -15.43 -9.33 -5.90
N ALA A 189 -14.17 -9.70 -6.11
CA ALA A 189 -13.07 -9.38 -5.23
C ALA A 189 -12.86 -7.85 -5.12
N TRP A 190 -12.90 -7.14 -6.24
CA TRP A 190 -12.84 -5.68 -6.25
C TRP A 190 -13.99 -5.03 -5.48
N ASN A 191 -15.23 -5.45 -5.72
CA ASN A 191 -16.39 -4.90 -5.02
C ASN A 191 -16.35 -5.19 -3.51
N THR A 192 -15.86 -6.36 -3.11
CA THR A 192 -15.66 -6.70 -1.70
C THR A 192 -14.61 -5.80 -1.06
N LEU A 193 -13.47 -5.60 -1.72
CA LEU A 193 -12.42 -4.70 -1.26
C LEU A 193 -12.94 -3.26 -1.15
N PHE A 194 -13.63 -2.78 -2.18
CA PHE A 194 -14.23 -1.45 -2.21
C PHE A 194 -15.20 -1.24 -1.05
N THR A 195 -16.09 -2.20 -0.81
CA THR A 195 -17.05 -2.15 0.30
C THR A 195 -16.34 -2.23 1.66
N THR A 196 -15.26 -2.96 1.77
CA THR A 196 -14.45 -3.02 3.00
C THR A 196 -13.82 -1.67 3.31
N VAL A 197 -13.20 -1.04 2.31
CA VAL A 197 -12.44 0.22 2.50
C VAL A 197 -13.36 1.41 2.65
N TYR A 198 -14.41 1.51 1.86
CA TYR A 198 -15.30 2.69 1.83
C TYR A 198 -16.63 2.50 2.55
N GLY A 199 -16.85 1.31 3.10
CA GLY A 199 -18.11 0.98 3.78
C GLY A 199 -19.22 0.55 2.82
N GLY A 200 -20.26 -0.02 3.40
CA GLY A 200 -21.48 -0.46 2.72
C GLY A 200 -22.71 -0.10 3.55
N GLN A 201 -23.91 -0.57 3.12
CA GLN A 201 -25.16 -0.29 3.84
C GLN A 201 -25.17 -0.78 5.30
N SER A 202 -24.33 -1.78 5.63
CA SER A 202 -24.31 -2.42 6.95
C SER A 202 -22.90 -2.68 7.47
N SER A 203 -21.89 -2.03 6.89
CA SER A 203 -20.47 -2.18 7.27
C SER A 203 -19.78 -0.84 7.32
N ASP A 204 -19.07 -0.58 8.39
CA ASP A 204 -18.24 0.62 8.51
C ASP A 204 -17.01 0.55 7.60
N PRO A 205 -16.53 1.69 7.09
CA PRO A 205 -15.28 1.77 6.34
C PRO A 205 -14.12 1.27 7.20
N THR A 206 -13.34 0.35 6.68
CA THR A 206 -12.25 -0.29 7.43
C THR A 206 -11.00 -0.39 6.59
N LEU A 207 -9.85 -0.01 7.14
CA LEU A 207 -8.56 -0.25 6.51
C LEU A 207 -8.15 -1.71 6.76
N PRO A 208 -8.16 -2.61 5.74
CA PRO A 208 -7.79 -4.00 5.94
C PRO A 208 -6.32 -4.11 6.31
N THR A 209 -5.96 -5.03 7.20
CA THR A 209 -4.56 -5.26 7.54
C THR A 209 -3.81 -5.91 6.37
N PRO A 210 -2.49 -5.71 6.24
CA PRO A 210 -1.71 -6.42 5.21
C PRO A 210 -1.84 -7.94 5.29
N ALA A 211 -1.98 -8.51 6.50
CA ALA A 211 -2.22 -9.95 6.67
C ALA A 211 -3.57 -10.38 6.05
N THR A 212 -4.64 -9.63 6.28
CA THR A 212 -5.94 -9.87 5.66
C THR A 212 -5.86 -9.74 4.14
N ILE A 213 -5.11 -8.76 3.64
CA ILE A 213 -4.92 -8.59 2.19
C ILE A 213 -4.23 -9.80 1.58
N VAL A 214 -3.12 -10.24 2.17
CA VAL A 214 -2.38 -11.41 1.67
C VAL A 214 -3.24 -12.68 1.73
N SER A 215 -3.99 -12.90 2.81
CA SER A 215 -4.85 -14.08 2.93
C SER A 215 -6.05 -14.07 1.99
N THR A 216 -6.59 -12.89 1.65
CA THR A 216 -7.81 -12.78 0.84
C THR A 216 -7.50 -12.64 -0.66
N TYR A 217 -6.51 -11.81 -1.02
CA TYR A 217 -6.22 -11.44 -2.40
C TYR A 217 -4.86 -11.98 -2.90
N GLY A 218 -4.00 -12.45 -1.99
CA GLY A 218 -2.74 -13.08 -2.37
C GLY A 218 -2.95 -14.44 -3.04
N THR A 219 -1.97 -14.86 -3.83
CA THR A 219 -2.00 -16.19 -4.45
C THR A 219 -1.98 -17.26 -3.36
N GLN A 220 -3.03 -18.07 -3.30
CA GLN A 220 -3.10 -19.18 -2.37
C GLN A 220 -2.31 -20.38 -2.91
N TYR A 221 -1.59 -21.06 -2.03
CA TYR A 221 -0.79 -22.21 -2.37
C TYR A 221 -1.16 -23.40 -1.49
N THR A 222 -1.26 -24.58 -2.10
CA THR A 222 -1.34 -25.86 -1.40
C THR A 222 0.04 -26.56 -1.41
N TYR A 223 0.38 -27.18 -0.30
CA TYR A 223 1.62 -27.93 -0.13
C TYR A 223 1.28 -29.41 0.10
N THR A 224 1.81 -30.28 -0.74
CA THR A 224 1.63 -31.72 -0.61
C THR A 224 2.98 -32.36 -0.28
N ALA A 225 3.02 -33.11 0.84
CA ALA A 225 4.21 -33.85 1.22
C ALA A 225 4.52 -34.94 0.19
N LEU A 226 5.77 -35.08 -0.18
CA LEU A 226 6.27 -36.11 -1.10
C LEU A 226 7.12 -37.13 -0.33
N SER A 227 7.01 -38.40 -0.67
CA SER A 227 7.75 -39.45 -0.02
C SER A 227 9.21 -39.55 -0.49
N THR A 228 9.52 -38.99 -1.66
CA THR A 228 10.84 -39.03 -2.29
C THR A 228 11.21 -37.67 -2.88
N GLU A 229 12.51 -37.44 -3.07
CA GLU A 229 13.02 -36.25 -3.77
C GLU A 229 12.56 -36.27 -5.23
N PRO A 230 11.85 -35.20 -5.70
CA PRO A 230 11.49 -35.08 -7.11
C PRO A 230 12.76 -34.88 -7.96
N SER A 231 12.82 -35.51 -9.12
CA SER A 231 13.97 -35.38 -10.02
C SER A 231 14.10 -33.99 -10.68
N ASP A 232 13.01 -33.23 -10.67
CA ASP A 232 12.91 -31.91 -11.32
C ASP A 232 12.81 -30.74 -10.31
N TRP A 233 13.11 -30.97 -9.03
CA TRP A 233 12.89 -29.98 -7.98
C TRP A 233 13.67 -28.66 -8.18
N GLU A 234 14.83 -28.71 -8.81
CA GLU A 234 15.62 -27.52 -9.10
C GLU A 234 15.10 -26.73 -10.32
N THR A 235 14.54 -27.44 -11.30
CA THR A 235 14.09 -26.82 -12.56
C THR A 235 12.63 -26.38 -12.53
N ALA A 236 11.81 -26.98 -11.66
CA ALA A 236 10.39 -26.68 -11.51
C ALA A 236 10.11 -25.52 -10.54
N TYR A 237 11.11 -24.75 -10.23
CA TYR A 237 11.13 -23.73 -9.18
C TYR A 237 10.01 -22.67 -9.27
N TYR A 238 9.64 -22.21 -10.46
CA TYR A 238 8.63 -21.16 -10.63
C TYR A 238 7.18 -21.64 -10.63
N THR A 239 6.94 -22.88 -10.97
CA THR A 239 5.59 -23.46 -11.07
C THR A 239 5.26 -24.43 -9.94
N LYS A 240 6.30 -25.01 -9.33
CA LYS A 240 6.21 -25.96 -8.23
C LYS A 240 7.24 -25.58 -7.18
N TYR A 241 6.86 -25.68 -5.92
CA TYR A 241 7.74 -25.39 -4.82
C TYR A 241 8.04 -26.66 -4.04
N TYR A 242 9.31 -26.88 -3.77
CA TYR A 242 9.80 -28.02 -3.00
C TYR A 242 10.66 -27.52 -1.85
N THR A 243 10.53 -28.10 -0.66
CA THR A 243 11.47 -27.91 0.42
C THR A 243 12.38 -29.14 0.51
N LYS A 244 13.66 -28.91 0.77
CA LYS A 244 14.65 -29.94 1.01
C LYS A 244 15.22 -29.76 2.41
N TYR A 245 15.26 -30.81 3.20
CA TYR A 245 15.82 -30.79 4.56
C TYR A 245 15.19 -29.76 5.50
N GLY A 246 13.91 -29.46 5.33
CA GLY A 246 13.20 -28.44 6.10
C GLY A 246 13.50 -27.00 5.70
N ASP A 247 14.38 -26.76 4.74
CA ASP A 247 14.62 -25.42 4.20
C ASP A 247 13.47 -25.02 3.29
N VAL A 248 12.81 -23.93 3.65
CA VAL A 248 11.80 -23.30 2.80
C VAL A 248 12.51 -22.28 1.92
N TYR A 249 12.47 -22.47 0.61
CA TYR A 249 12.95 -21.44 -0.31
C TYR A 249 12.03 -20.22 -0.24
N THR A 250 12.51 -19.18 0.42
CA THR A 250 11.74 -18.01 0.88
C THR A 250 11.41 -16.97 -0.19
N LEU A 251 11.59 -17.25 -1.46
CA LEU A 251 11.19 -16.31 -2.53
C LEU A 251 9.67 -16.22 -2.73
N ILE A 252 8.89 -16.93 -1.92
CA ILE A 252 7.45 -17.04 -2.06
C ILE A 252 6.81 -16.68 -0.73
N PRO A 253 5.75 -15.86 -0.72
CA PRO A 253 5.06 -15.48 0.49
C PRO A 253 4.66 -16.70 1.31
N GLN A 254 5.10 -16.75 2.55
CA GLN A 254 4.62 -17.74 3.50
C GLN A 254 3.22 -17.32 3.93
N GLN A 255 2.20 -18.09 3.57
CA GLN A 255 0.83 -17.83 3.97
C GLN A 255 0.51 -18.55 5.28
N ASP A 256 -0.41 -17.99 6.06
CA ASP A 256 -0.85 -18.58 7.34
C ASP A 256 -1.44 -19.99 7.21
N SER A 257 -1.84 -20.39 6.01
CA SER A 257 -2.36 -21.72 5.68
C SER A 257 -1.28 -22.73 5.27
N ALA A 258 -0.01 -22.33 5.21
CA ALA A 258 1.08 -23.26 4.89
C ALA A 258 1.21 -24.33 6.00
N PRO A 259 1.39 -25.61 5.65
CA PRO A 259 1.59 -26.66 6.65
C PRO A 259 2.88 -26.41 7.42
N THR A 260 2.96 -26.93 8.65
CA THR A 260 4.22 -26.98 9.38
C THR A 260 5.15 -27.92 8.62
N PHE A 261 6.23 -27.39 8.09
CA PHE A 261 7.21 -28.18 7.35
C PHE A 261 8.03 -29.06 8.32
N VAL A 262 8.21 -30.31 7.94
CA VAL A 262 9.01 -31.29 8.69
C VAL A 262 10.39 -31.37 8.08
N ALA A 263 11.44 -31.36 8.91
CA ALA A 263 12.82 -31.51 8.44
C ALA A 263 12.99 -32.81 7.65
N ASN A 264 13.81 -32.78 6.59
CA ASN A 264 14.08 -33.88 5.67
C ASN A 264 12.86 -34.40 4.88
N GLN A 265 11.80 -33.60 4.79
CA GLN A 265 10.61 -33.88 4.01
C GLN A 265 10.56 -32.98 2.77
N TYR A 266 10.18 -33.56 1.63
CA TYR A 266 9.95 -32.79 0.40
C TYR A 266 8.48 -32.37 0.31
N TYR A 267 8.25 -31.17 -0.16
CA TYR A 267 6.91 -30.63 -0.37
C TYR A 267 6.79 -30.04 -1.76
N LYS A 268 5.73 -30.43 -2.45
CA LYS A 268 5.34 -29.83 -3.71
C LYS A 268 4.33 -28.71 -3.44
N ARG A 269 4.61 -27.54 -3.95
CA ARG A 269 3.68 -26.42 -3.95
C ARG A 269 2.92 -26.37 -5.27
N THR A 270 1.60 -26.20 -5.17
CA THR A 270 0.73 -25.90 -6.31
C THR A 270 -0.12 -24.68 -5.97
N THR A 271 -0.46 -23.88 -6.97
CA THR A 271 -1.50 -22.85 -6.81
C THR A 271 -2.83 -23.54 -6.54
N ALA A 272 -3.59 -23.01 -5.57
CA ALA A 272 -4.92 -23.51 -5.26
C ALA A 272 -5.92 -23.20 -6.38
#